data_55caa0b95a0c5f3fbb05173aea8aed59
#
_entry.id   55caa0b95a0c5f3fbb05173aea8aed59
#
_cell.length_a   1.000
_cell.length_b   1.000
_cell.length_c   1.000
_cell.angle_alpha   90.00
_cell.angle_beta   90.00
_cell.angle_gamma   90.00
#
_symmetry.space_group_name_H-M   'P 1'
#
loop_
_entity.id
_entity.type
_entity.pdbx_description
1 polymer ?
#
loop_
_entity_poly.entity_id
_entity_poly.type
_entity_poly.pdbx_seq_one_letter_code
_entity_poly.pdbx_strand_id
1 'polypeptide(L)'
;MAPLKQKGDLAELMVAADLRRRGYRICIPFGEDCDYDLVVERHGKLERVQVKHTTSDGAIVIVRCRSHSLTNGRVRATKHYTAESVDWIAVWESTTGTAYYIPSSVFDGFTELSLRVAPTRNNQRLRIRDARDFLEI
;
A
#
# COMPACT_ATOMS: atom_id res chain seq x y z
N MET A 1 -7.87 -13.77 16.06
CA MET A 1 -7.28 -12.63 15.30
C MET A 1 -5.88 -13.03 14.81
N ALA A 2 -5.61 -12.82 13.53
CA ALA A 2 -4.30 -13.14 12.98
C ALA A 2 -3.23 -12.18 13.49
N PRO A 3 -2.00 -12.67 13.80
CA PRO A 3 -0.89 -11.78 14.13
C PRO A 3 -0.59 -10.78 13.01
N LEU A 4 0.01 -9.64 13.37
CA LEU A 4 0.33 -8.57 12.41
C LEU A 4 1.18 -9.06 11.24
N LYS A 5 2.17 -9.91 11.52
CA LYS A 5 3.01 -10.48 10.46
C LYS A 5 2.20 -11.31 9.47
N GLN A 6 1.28 -12.12 9.94
CA GLN A 6 0.42 -12.92 9.06
C GLN A 6 -0.48 -12.05 8.19
N LYS A 7 -0.98 -10.93 8.74
CA LYS A 7 -1.78 -9.97 7.97
C LYS A 7 -0.97 -9.34 6.86
N GLY A 8 0.27 -8.97 7.16
CA GLY A 8 1.19 -8.43 6.16
C GLY A 8 1.51 -9.43 5.06
N ASP A 9 1.81 -10.66 5.44
CA ASP A 9 2.10 -11.73 4.49
C ASP A 9 0.89 -12.02 3.59
N LEU A 10 -0.32 -12.06 4.17
CA LEU A 10 -1.54 -12.25 3.40
C LEU A 10 -1.78 -11.09 2.43
N ALA A 11 -1.55 -9.86 2.88
CA ALA A 11 -1.70 -8.68 2.01
C ALA A 11 -0.77 -8.79 0.79
N GLU A 12 0.48 -9.20 0.99
CA GLU A 12 1.42 -9.39 -0.11
C GLU A 12 0.91 -10.44 -1.11
N LEU A 13 0.39 -11.57 -0.62
CA LEU A 13 -0.17 -12.62 -1.47
C LEU A 13 -1.39 -12.13 -2.23
N MET A 14 -2.27 -11.37 -1.58
CA MET A 14 -3.49 -10.87 -2.21
C MET A 14 -3.20 -9.83 -3.27
N VAL A 15 -2.25 -8.93 -3.03
CA VAL A 15 -1.81 -7.95 -4.03
C VAL A 15 -1.14 -8.67 -5.20
N ALA A 16 -0.29 -9.65 -4.93
CA ALA A 16 0.34 -10.45 -5.97
C ALA A 16 -0.71 -11.14 -6.85
N ALA A 17 -1.71 -11.75 -6.23
CA ALA A 17 -2.81 -12.40 -6.94
C ALA A 17 -3.62 -11.40 -7.79
N ASP A 18 -3.90 -10.22 -7.24
CA ASP A 18 -4.62 -9.17 -7.96
C ASP A 18 -3.86 -8.71 -9.21
N LEU A 19 -2.57 -8.46 -9.07
CA LEU A 19 -1.73 -8.06 -10.19
C LEU A 19 -1.64 -9.17 -11.25
N ARG A 20 -1.53 -10.43 -10.83
CA ARG A 20 -1.54 -11.56 -11.77
C ARG A 20 -2.87 -11.69 -12.50
N ARG A 21 -3.99 -11.49 -11.83
CA ARG A 21 -5.31 -11.50 -12.49
C ARG A 21 -5.43 -10.42 -13.56
N ARG A 22 -4.73 -9.30 -13.37
CA ARG A 22 -4.69 -8.20 -14.34
C ARG A 22 -3.74 -8.48 -15.50
N GLY A 23 -3.02 -9.60 -15.45
CA GLY A 23 -2.12 -10.02 -16.54
C GLY A 23 -0.68 -9.56 -16.38
N TYR A 24 -0.31 -8.95 -15.26
CA TYR A 24 1.05 -8.48 -15.04
C TYR A 24 1.96 -9.57 -14.48
N ARG A 25 3.22 -9.54 -14.88
CA ARG A 25 4.25 -10.41 -14.30
C ARG A 25 4.74 -9.80 -12.99
N ILE A 26 5.08 -10.70 -12.04
CA ILE A 26 5.53 -10.31 -10.72
C ILE A 26 6.85 -10.97 -10.43
N CYS A 27 7.76 -10.21 -9.81
CA CYS A 27 9.01 -10.73 -9.25
C CYS A 27 9.00 -10.51 -7.76
N ILE A 28 9.53 -11.47 -7.01
CA ILE A 28 9.71 -11.37 -5.58
C ILE A 28 11.18 -11.10 -5.31
N PRO A 29 11.54 -10.04 -4.59
CA PRO A 29 12.94 -9.78 -4.28
C PRO A 29 13.49 -10.85 -3.36
N PHE A 30 14.74 -11.23 -3.58
CA PHE A 30 15.43 -12.16 -2.70
C PHE A 30 16.05 -11.39 -1.55
N GLY A 31 15.82 -11.87 -0.32
CA GLY A 31 16.33 -11.24 0.88
C GLY A 31 15.28 -10.36 1.59
N GLU A 32 15.66 -9.80 2.74
CA GLU A 32 14.74 -9.04 3.61
C GLU A 32 15.03 -7.54 3.67
N ASP A 33 16.09 -7.09 3.02
CA ASP A 33 16.58 -5.71 3.12
C ASP A 33 16.03 -4.77 2.05
N CYS A 34 14.93 -5.15 1.42
CA CYS A 34 14.32 -4.34 0.37
C CYS A 34 13.25 -3.41 0.92
N ASP A 35 13.16 -2.21 0.34
CA ASP A 35 12.11 -1.24 0.64
C ASP A 35 10.77 -1.62 0.02
N TYR A 36 10.73 -2.64 -0.81
CA TYR A 36 9.55 -3.08 -1.52
C TYR A 36 9.38 -4.59 -1.37
N ASP A 37 8.14 -5.04 -1.49
CA ASP A 37 7.76 -6.43 -1.30
C ASP A 37 7.60 -7.18 -2.62
N LEU A 38 7.29 -6.46 -3.68
CA LEU A 38 7.05 -7.00 -5.00
C LEU A 38 7.66 -6.10 -6.06
N VAL A 39 7.95 -6.69 -7.22
CA VAL A 39 8.26 -5.94 -8.44
C VAL A 39 7.22 -6.35 -9.48
N VAL A 40 6.53 -5.38 -10.06
CA VAL A 40 5.57 -5.61 -11.13
C VAL A 40 6.16 -5.15 -12.46
N GLU A 41 6.00 -5.96 -13.50
CA GLU A 41 6.39 -5.61 -14.85
C GLU A 41 5.18 -5.07 -15.61
N ARG A 42 5.23 -3.79 -15.98
CA ARG A 42 4.18 -3.11 -16.72
C ARG A 42 4.78 -2.27 -17.82
N HIS A 43 4.19 -2.35 -19.01
CA HIS A 43 4.59 -1.48 -20.14
C HIS A 43 6.11 -1.51 -20.39
N GLY A 44 6.73 -2.68 -20.23
CA GLY A 44 8.17 -2.85 -20.44
C GLY A 44 9.06 -2.32 -19.32
N LYS A 45 8.47 -1.94 -18.17
CA LYS A 45 9.19 -1.40 -17.02
C LYS A 45 8.99 -2.28 -15.79
N LEU A 46 10.01 -2.33 -14.95
CA LEU A 46 9.95 -2.99 -13.66
C LEU A 46 9.67 -1.92 -12.60
N GLU A 47 8.58 -2.07 -11.87
CA GLU A 47 8.16 -1.10 -10.86
C GLU A 47 8.13 -1.75 -9.49
N ARG A 48 8.67 -1.04 -8.50
CA ARG A 48 8.77 -1.52 -7.12
C ARG A 48 7.47 -1.23 -6.38
N VAL A 49 6.95 -2.24 -5.69
CA VAL A 49 5.68 -2.15 -4.97
C VAL A 49 5.89 -2.48 -3.50
N GLN A 50 5.58 -1.55 -2.62
CA GLN A 50 5.48 -1.79 -1.18
C GLN A 50 4.03 -2.12 -0.85
N VAL A 51 3.80 -3.23 -0.14
CA VAL A 51 2.45 -3.66 0.22
C VAL A 51 2.15 -3.29 1.67
N LYS A 52 0.95 -2.77 1.89
CA LYS A 52 0.43 -2.45 3.23
C LYS A 52 -0.92 -3.13 3.43
N HIS A 53 -1.15 -3.61 4.64
CA HIS A 53 -2.45 -4.12 5.08
C HIS A 53 -3.19 -3.01 5.81
N THR A 54 -4.49 -2.91 5.59
CA THR A 54 -5.36 -2.01 6.34
C THR A 54 -6.76 -2.57 6.44
N THR A 55 -7.53 -1.99 7.35
CA THR A 55 -8.98 -2.20 7.43
C THR A 55 -9.66 -0.85 7.27
N SER A 56 -10.87 -0.85 6.73
CA SER A 56 -11.67 0.37 6.60
C SER A 56 -12.75 0.41 7.66
N ASP A 57 -13.10 1.61 8.10
CA ASP A 57 -14.29 1.84 8.94
C ASP A 57 -15.57 2.00 8.11
N GLY A 58 -15.47 1.78 6.79
CA GLY A 58 -16.57 1.97 5.85
C GLY A 58 -16.61 3.36 5.22
N ALA A 59 -15.81 4.29 5.69
CA ALA A 59 -15.77 5.66 5.18
C ALA A 59 -14.40 6.01 4.60
N ILE A 60 -13.32 5.61 5.27
CA ILE A 60 -11.96 5.98 4.92
C ILE A 60 -11.03 4.76 4.97
N VAL A 61 -10.11 4.72 4.03
CA VAL A 61 -8.96 3.80 4.04
C VAL A 61 -7.73 4.63 4.32
N ILE A 62 -6.98 4.27 5.35
CA ILE A 62 -5.73 4.94 5.70
C ILE A 62 -4.57 4.21 5.05
N VAL A 63 -3.73 4.97 4.33
CA VAL A 63 -2.52 4.48 3.68
C VAL A 63 -1.31 5.04 4.42
N ARG A 64 -0.54 4.17 5.05
CA ARG A 64 0.69 4.59 5.74
C ARG A 64 1.85 4.58 4.78
N CYS A 65 2.52 5.75 4.67
CA CYS A 65 3.63 5.94 3.75
C CYS A 65 4.97 5.85 4.47
N ARG A 66 5.01 5.09 5.56
CA ARG A 66 6.18 4.90 6.39
C ARG A 66 6.22 3.50 6.98
N SER A 67 7.41 3.08 7.39
CA SER A 67 7.60 1.88 8.19
C SER A 67 8.36 2.23 9.47
N HIS A 68 8.18 1.41 10.50
CA HIS A 68 8.91 1.53 11.76
C HIS A 68 9.73 0.27 11.98
N SER A 69 11.01 0.45 12.35
CA SER A 69 11.82 -0.63 12.90
C SER A 69 11.57 -0.70 14.39
N LEU A 70 11.25 -1.89 14.89
CA LEU A 70 10.99 -2.12 16.30
C LEU A 70 12.08 -2.99 16.92
N THR A 71 12.48 -2.63 18.14
CA THR A 71 13.32 -3.46 18.99
C THR A 71 12.71 -3.47 20.38
N ASN A 72 12.38 -4.66 20.90
CA ASN A 72 11.73 -4.83 22.20
C ASN A 72 10.45 -4.00 22.33
N GLY A 73 9.66 -3.92 21.26
CA GLY A 73 8.41 -3.18 21.23
C GLY A 73 8.53 -1.67 21.12
N ARG A 74 9.76 -1.14 21.05
CA ARG A 74 10.00 0.31 20.90
C ARG A 74 10.40 0.66 19.48
N VAL A 75 9.90 1.79 19.00
CA VAL A 75 10.27 2.32 17.68
C VAL A 75 11.73 2.76 17.72
N ARG A 76 12.58 2.15 16.89
CA ARG A 76 14.00 2.48 16.74
C ARG A 76 14.22 3.47 15.62
N ALA A 77 13.51 3.32 14.51
CA ALA A 77 13.65 4.16 13.34
C ALA A 77 12.33 4.23 12.60
N THR A 78 12.05 5.38 11.98
CA THR A 78 10.94 5.57 11.07
C THR A 78 11.51 5.82 9.69
N LYS A 79 11.03 5.09 8.70
CA LYS A 79 11.45 5.23 7.32
C LYS A 79 10.25 5.65 6.48
N HIS A 80 10.41 6.76 5.76
CA HIS A 80 9.41 7.23 4.82
C HIS A 80 9.68 6.64 3.44
N TYR A 81 8.63 6.19 2.78
CA TYR A 81 8.74 5.76 1.39
C TYR A 81 8.71 6.97 0.48
N THR A 82 9.64 7.02 -0.45
CA THR A 82 9.77 8.10 -1.42
C THR A 82 9.79 7.55 -2.83
N ALA A 83 9.65 8.42 -3.82
CA ALA A 83 9.74 8.04 -5.22
C ALA A 83 11.10 7.40 -5.58
N GLU A 84 12.15 7.68 -4.80
CA GLU A 84 13.47 7.07 -5.01
C GLU A 84 13.54 5.63 -4.55
N SER A 85 12.74 5.25 -3.56
CA SER A 85 12.78 3.92 -2.97
C SER A 85 11.69 2.98 -3.50
N VAL A 86 10.52 3.52 -3.83
CA VAL A 86 9.34 2.73 -4.17
C VAL A 86 8.52 3.46 -5.25
N ASP A 87 8.00 2.73 -6.20
CA ASP A 87 7.18 3.31 -7.27
C ASP A 87 5.69 3.31 -6.92
N TRP A 88 5.25 2.30 -6.16
CA TRP A 88 3.86 2.13 -5.76
C TRP A 88 3.75 1.69 -4.33
N ILE A 89 2.76 2.22 -3.61
CA ILE A 89 2.27 1.61 -2.38
C ILE A 89 0.95 0.93 -2.73
N ALA A 90 0.89 -0.38 -2.56
CA ALA A 90 -0.32 -1.16 -2.75
C ALA A 90 -0.93 -1.46 -1.38
N VAL A 91 -2.18 -1.10 -1.19
CA VAL A 91 -2.88 -1.30 0.08
C VAL A 91 -3.93 -2.39 -0.10
N TRP A 92 -3.82 -3.44 0.69
CA TRP A 92 -4.86 -4.47 0.77
C TRP A 92 -5.82 -4.12 1.90
N GLU A 93 -7.04 -3.73 1.55
CA GLU A 93 -8.10 -3.47 2.51
C GLU A 93 -8.89 -4.77 2.71
N SER A 94 -8.72 -5.39 3.88
CA SER A 94 -9.22 -6.74 4.12
C SER A 94 -10.71 -6.84 4.40
N THR A 95 -11.35 -5.75 4.81
CA THR A 95 -12.78 -5.75 5.11
C THR A 95 -13.63 -6.03 3.87
N THR A 96 -13.27 -5.41 2.75
CA THR A 96 -13.97 -5.60 1.46
C THR A 96 -13.17 -6.46 0.47
N GLY A 97 -11.91 -6.78 0.79
CA GLY A 97 -11.05 -7.50 -0.12
C GLY A 97 -10.65 -6.68 -1.35
N THR A 98 -10.32 -5.42 -1.15
CA THR A 98 -10.00 -4.48 -2.22
C THR A 98 -8.54 -4.08 -2.16
N ALA A 99 -7.87 -4.06 -3.31
CA ALA A 99 -6.51 -3.53 -3.44
C ALA A 99 -6.57 -2.13 -4.03
N TYR A 100 -5.81 -1.21 -3.43
CA TYR A 100 -5.64 0.16 -3.92
C TYR A 100 -4.18 0.38 -4.26
N TYR A 101 -3.91 1.10 -5.35
CA TYR A 101 -2.56 1.33 -5.85
C TYR A 101 -2.27 2.83 -5.89
N ILE A 102 -1.33 3.29 -5.08
CA ILE A 102 -0.99 4.69 -4.95
C ILE A 102 0.39 4.92 -5.57
N PRO A 103 0.48 5.74 -6.64
CA PRO A 103 1.76 6.00 -7.27
C PRO A 103 2.62 6.94 -6.43
N SER A 104 3.93 6.87 -6.63
CA SER A 104 4.88 7.71 -5.91
C SER A 104 4.63 9.20 -6.12
N SER A 105 4.10 9.59 -7.27
CA SER A 105 3.72 10.99 -7.52
C SER A 105 2.66 11.50 -6.54
N VAL A 106 1.91 10.60 -5.91
CA VAL A 106 0.88 10.96 -4.94
C VAL A 106 1.38 10.82 -3.50
N PHE A 107 2.09 9.73 -3.17
CA PHE A 107 2.47 9.50 -1.78
C PHE A 107 3.78 10.18 -1.35
N ASP A 108 4.64 10.57 -2.31
CA ASP A 108 5.93 11.17 -1.99
C ASP A 108 5.75 12.45 -1.17
N GLY A 109 6.46 12.54 -0.06
CA GLY A 109 6.36 13.68 0.86
C GLY A 109 5.28 13.55 1.92
N PHE A 110 4.46 12.48 1.90
CA PHE A 110 3.40 12.27 2.89
C PHE A 110 3.78 11.14 3.84
N THR A 111 3.40 11.31 5.10
CA THR A 111 3.52 10.27 6.13
C THR A 111 2.32 9.31 6.05
N GLU A 112 1.17 9.86 5.70
CA GLU A 112 -0.09 9.12 5.67
C GLU A 112 -1.06 9.79 4.70
N LEU A 113 -1.85 8.98 4.02
CA LEU A 113 -2.90 9.45 3.12
C LEU A 113 -4.23 8.84 3.55
N SER A 114 -5.31 9.55 3.33
CA SER A 114 -6.67 9.05 3.55
C SER A 114 -7.40 8.95 2.22
N LEU A 115 -7.94 7.76 1.94
CA LEU A 115 -8.74 7.52 0.74
C LEU A 115 -10.20 7.39 1.18
N ARG A 116 -11.08 8.12 0.51
CA ARG A 116 -12.51 8.09 0.82
C ARG A 116 -13.20 6.98 0.02
N VAL A 117 -13.90 6.10 0.73
CA VAL A 117 -14.69 5.03 0.11
C VAL A 117 -16.20 5.28 0.18
N ALA A 118 -16.65 6.19 1.06
CA ALA A 118 -18.05 6.57 1.18
C ALA A 118 -18.23 8.07 0.95
N PRO A 119 -19.42 8.52 0.53
CA PRO A 119 -19.68 9.96 0.37
C PRO A 119 -19.47 10.72 1.66
N THR A 120 -18.94 11.95 1.56
CA THR A 120 -18.70 12.79 2.71
C THR A 120 -20.00 13.47 3.16
N ARG A 121 -20.20 13.52 4.47
CA ARG A 121 -21.33 14.26 5.06
C ARG A 121 -21.10 15.77 5.08
N ASN A 122 -19.83 16.21 5.02
CA ASN A 122 -19.44 17.60 5.28
C ASN A 122 -18.75 18.27 4.10
N ASN A 123 -18.80 17.71 2.91
CA ASN A 123 -18.04 18.20 1.75
C ASN A 123 -16.55 18.43 2.04
N GLN A 124 -16.01 17.72 3.02
CA GLN A 124 -14.57 17.78 3.30
C GLN A 124 -13.80 17.16 2.14
N ARG A 125 -13.13 18.01 1.39
CA ARG A 125 -12.30 17.58 0.25
C ARG A 125 -10.81 17.80 0.47
N LEU A 126 -10.45 18.53 1.52
CA LEU A 126 -9.06 18.83 1.86
C LEU A 126 -8.37 17.59 2.43
N ARG A 127 -7.23 17.21 1.82
CA ARG A 127 -6.36 16.10 2.25
C ARG A 127 -7.01 14.70 2.17
N ILE A 128 -8.20 14.59 1.60
CA ILE A 128 -8.87 13.29 1.41
C ILE A 128 -9.07 13.08 -0.09
N ARG A 129 -8.57 11.95 -0.58
CA ARG A 129 -8.67 11.58 -1.99
C ARG A 129 -9.74 10.52 -2.16
N ASP A 130 -10.34 10.47 -3.34
CA ASP A 130 -11.35 9.45 -3.66
C ASP A 130 -10.65 8.11 -3.90
N ALA A 131 -11.04 7.08 -3.16
CA ALA A 131 -10.45 5.75 -3.28
C ALA A 131 -10.63 5.15 -4.69
N ARG A 132 -11.69 5.52 -5.40
CA ARG A 132 -11.94 5.02 -6.76
C ARG A 132 -10.85 5.40 -7.75
N ASP A 133 -10.11 6.46 -7.48
CA ASP A 133 -9.00 6.89 -8.33
C ASP A 133 -7.79 5.98 -8.23
N PHE A 134 -7.78 5.04 -7.27
CA PHE A 134 -6.64 4.18 -6.98
C PHE A 134 -6.95 2.68 -7.10
N LEU A 135 -8.01 2.32 -7.79
CA LEU A 135 -8.39 0.92 -8.00
C LEU A 135 -7.54 0.22 -9.07
N GLU A 136 -6.81 0.96 -9.86
CA GLU A 136 -5.97 0.44 -10.93
C GLU A 136 -4.52 0.89 -10.77
N ILE A 137 -3.61 0.00 -11.17
CA ILE A 137 -2.18 0.30 -11.19
C ILE A 137 -1.77 0.95 -12.52
#